data_10a3025164c6c0f11606f2f795b8f79e
#
_entry.id   10a3025164c6c0f11606f2f795b8f79e
#
_cell.length_a   1.000
_cell.length_b   1.000
_cell.length_c   1.000
_cell.angle_alpha   90.00
_cell.angle_beta   90.00
_cell.angle_gamma   90.00
#
_symmetry.space_group_name_H-M   'P 1'
#
loop_
_entity.id
_entity.type
_entity.pdbx_description
1 polymer ?
#
loop_
_entity_poly.entity_id
_entity_poly.type
_entity_poly.pdbx_seq_one_letter_code
_entity_poly.pdbx_strand_id
1 'polypeptide(L)'
;IVGCQNPDETQLKIKDKLKHNISPSCLGLFEVILETIEEKSVIKIIIASGRETPYYIKKNGMSEKGCYIRVGSSSEPMNQTMIEDLFAKRVRNSLGNIKSRRQDLTFEQLKIYYEEKGLKLNEKFASNLELLTDDGYYNYVAYLMADSNGVSIKVAKYAGTNKVDLIENNEYGYCSLIKATKRVLEKLEIENKTAALITSTTRKEQPLWNKVALREAVINAIVHNDYTTENPPVFEIFSDRIEITSTGG
;
A
#
# COMPACT_ATOMS: atom_id res chain seq x y z
N ILE A 1 8.04 -31.19 -16.70
CA ILE A 1 7.38 -30.80 -15.45
C ILE A 1 7.34 -32.03 -14.54
N VAL A 2 7.85 -31.91 -13.32
CA VAL A 2 7.82 -32.95 -12.29
C VAL A 2 6.64 -32.66 -11.38
N GLY A 3 5.67 -33.61 -11.29
CA GLY A 3 4.49 -33.44 -10.41
C GLY A 3 4.87 -33.52 -8.92
N CYS A 4 4.07 -32.92 -8.06
CA CYS A 4 4.20 -32.97 -6.61
C CYS A 4 3.31 -34.10 -6.03
N GLN A 5 3.89 -35.01 -5.25
CA GLN A 5 3.14 -36.15 -4.68
C GLN A 5 2.19 -35.71 -3.55
N ASN A 6 2.60 -34.74 -2.71
CA ASN A 6 1.82 -34.19 -1.60
C ASN A 6 1.73 -32.68 -1.73
N PRO A 7 0.87 -32.15 -2.62
CA PRO A 7 0.88 -30.73 -2.97
C PRO A 7 0.51 -29.82 -1.79
N ASP A 8 -0.49 -30.17 -0.98
CA ASP A 8 -0.94 -29.36 0.15
C ASP A 8 0.12 -29.27 1.24
N GLU A 9 0.74 -30.38 1.60
CA GLU A 9 1.82 -30.41 2.59
C GLU A 9 3.05 -29.63 2.09
N THR A 10 3.37 -29.77 0.80
CA THR A 10 4.52 -29.09 0.19
C THR A 10 4.26 -27.56 0.12
N GLN A 11 3.04 -27.16 -0.24
CA GLN A 11 2.62 -25.77 -0.24
C GLN A 11 2.77 -25.13 1.15
N LEU A 12 2.29 -25.84 2.18
CA LEU A 12 2.41 -25.38 3.57
C LEU A 12 3.89 -25.24 3.99
N LYS A 13 4.72 -26.24 3.73
CA LYS A 13 6.15 -26.21 4.02
C LYS A 13 6.88 -25.06 3.33
N ILE A 14 6.53 -24.72 2.09
CA ILE A 14 7.08 -23.60 1.36
C ILE A 14 6.70 -22.28 2.03
N LYS A 15 5.40 -22.09 2.34
CA LYS A 15 4.90 -20.90 3.05
C LYS A 15 5.62 -20.71 4.38
N ASP A 16 5.74 -21.76 5.18
CA ASP A 16 6.42 -21.70 6.47
C ASP A 16 7.91 -21.37 6.34
N LYS A 17 8.60 -21.98 5.37
CA LYS A 17 10.02 -21.67 5.13
C LYS A 17 10.22 -20.22 4.71
N LEU A 18 9.42 -19.68 3.81
CA LEU A 18 9.50 -18.29 3.37
C LEU A 18 9.21 -17.34 4.55
N LYS A 19 8.14 -17.60 5.30
CA LYS A 19 7.73 -16.78 6.45
C LYS A 19 8.77 -16.70 7.55
N HIS A 20 9.41 -17.82 7.87
CA HIS A 20 10.28 -17.89 9.06
C HIS A 20 11.78 -17.75 8.78
N ASN A 21 12.23 -18.01 7.55
CA ASN A 21 13.66 -18.01 7.22
C ASN A 21 14.13 -16.80 6.40
N ILE A 22 13.23 -15.92 5.99
CA ILE A 22 13.58 -14.69 5.26
C ILE A 22 13.44 -13.49 6.19
N SER A 23 14.38 -12.58 6.13
CA SER A 23 14.36 -11.28 6.81
C SER A 23 14.79 -10.20 5.81
N PRO A 24 14.16 -9.02 5.83
CA PRO A 24 12.91 -8.65 6.51
C PRO A 24 11.74 -9.58 6.16
N SER A 25 10.59 -9.39 6.83
CA SER A 25 9.40 -10.18 6.53
C SER A 25 9.00 -10.03 5.06
N CYS A 26 8.85 -11.14 4.36
CA CYS A 26 8.34 -11.17 2.98
C CYS A 26 6.85 -11.51 2.89
N LEU A 27 6.12 -11.39 4.00
CA LEU A 27 4.66 -11.60 4.03
C LEU A 27 3.97 -10.56 3.14
N GLY A 28 3.07 -11.05 2.27
CA GLY A 28 2.42 -10.22 1.27
C GLY A 28 3.19 -10.05 -0.05
N LEU A 29 4.46 -10.48 -0.11
CA LEU A 29 5.28 -10.42 -1.32
C LEU A 29 5.32 -11.73 -2.11
N PHE A 30 4.67 -12.78 -1.64
CA PHE A 30 4.63 -14.04 -2.35
C PHE A 30 3.27 -14.72 -2.26
N GLU A 31 2.93 -15.41 -3.32
CA GLU A 31 1.80 -16.33 -3.38
C GLU A 31 2.30 -17.73 -3.74
N VAL A 32 1.73 -18.75 -3.11
CA VAL A 32 2.01 -20.14 -3.41
C VAL A 32 0.70 -20.76 -3.88
N ILE A 33 0.61 -21.09 -5.16
CA ILE A 33 -0.61 -21.54 -5.84
C ILE A 33 -0.40 -22.98 -6.31
N LEU A 34 -1.45 -23.79 -6.18
CA LEU A 34 -1.50 -25.12 -6.77
C LEU A 34 -2.15 -25.03 -8.15
N GLU A 35 -1.45 -25.48 -9.17
CA GLU A 35 -1.95 -25.58 -10.55
C GLU A 35 -1.88 -27.02 -11.04
N THR A 36 -2.77 -27.41 -11.95
CA THR A 36 -2.70 -28.69 -12.66
C THR A 36 -2.22 -28.45 -14.07
N ILE A 37 -1.09 -29.03 -14.44
CA ILE A 37 -0.50 -28.93 -15.79
C ILE A 37 -0.23 -30.36 -16.28
N GLU A 38 -0.75 -30.74 -17.44
CA GLU A 38 -0.60 -32.09 -18.02
C GLU A 38 -0.94 -33.21 -17.01
N GLU A 39 -2.08 -33.07 -16.33
CA GLU A 39 -2.57 -33.99 -15.30
C GLU A 39 -1.65 -34.12 -14.05
N LYS A 40 -0.66 -33.28 -13.91
CA LYS A 40 0.25 -33.24 -12.75
C LYS A 40 -0.02 -32.04 -11.88
N SER A 41 -0.06 -32.26 -10.57
CA SER A 41 -0.13 -31.15 -9.60
C SER A 41 1.22 -30.45 -9.52
N VAL A 42 1.24 -29.14 -9.77
CA VAL A 42 2.43 -28.30 -9.78
C VAL A 42 2.23 -27.13 -8.82
N ILE A 43 3.27 -26.79 -8.06
CA ILE A 43 3.26 -25.61 -7.19
C ILE A 43 3.91 -24.45 -7.93
N LYS A 44 3.15 -23.39 -8.10
CA LYS A 44 3.59 -22.12 -8.65
C LYS A 44 3.82 -21.12 -7.53
N ILE A 45 4.99 -20.51 -7.52
CA ILE A 45 5.34 -19.43 -6.57
C ILE A 45 5.46 -18.14 -7.35
N ILE A 46 4.62 -17.17 -7.01
CA ILE A 46 4.67 -15.81 -7.55
C ILE A 46 5.34 -14.94 -6.49
N ILE A 47 6.35 -14.18 -6.89
CA ILE A 47 7.10 -13.30 -5.98
C ILE A 47 7.05 -11.89 -6.53
N ALA A 48 6.54 -10.96 -5.73
CA ALA A 48 6.56 -9.53 -6.01
C ALA A 48 7.84 -8.88 -5.50
N SER A 49 8.20 -7.74 -6.08
CA SER A 49 9.29 -6.91 -5.57
C SER A 49 8.94 -6.33 -4.20
N GLY A 50 9.83 -6.49 -3.23
CA GLY A 50 9.71 -5.88 -1.92
C GLY A 50 10.54 -4.60 -1.82
N ARG A 51 10.08 -3.67 -1.00
CA ARG A 51 10.75 -2.37 -0.78
C ARG A 51 11.85 -2.44 0.29
N GLU A 52 11.81 -3.43 1.15
CA GLU A 52 12.75 -3.59 2.27
C GLU A 52 14.00 -4.40 1.89
N THR A 53 14.52 -4.17 0.69
CA THR A 53 15.76 -4.82 0.22
C THR A 53 16.97 -4.40 1.08
N PRO A 54 17.96 -5.28 1.22
CA PRO A 54 18.03 -6.65 0.71
C PRO A 54 17.23 -7.63 1.59
N TYR A 55 16.51 -8.55 0.96
CA TYR A 55 15.96 -9.72 1.64
C TYR A 55 17.06 -10.78 1.74
N TYR A 56 17.17 -11.39 2.90
CA TYR A 56 18.26 -12.33 3.18
C TYR A 56 17.81 -13.55 3.98
N ILE A 57 18.57 -14.63 3.90
CA ILE A 57 18.36 -15.83 4.70
C ILE A 57 18.69 -15.50 6.16
N LYS A 58 17.70 -15.52 7.03
CA LYS A 58 17.79 -15.10 8.45
C LYS A 58 18.94 -15.79 9.20
N LYS A 59 19.17 -17.08 8.95
CA LYS A 59 20.25 -17.85 9.58
C LYS A 59 21.65 -17.29 9.26
N ASN A 60 21.84 -16.75 8.06
CA ASN A 60 23.12 -16.27 7.56
C ASN A 60 23.30 -14.76 7.76
N GLY A 61 22.24 -14.06 8.21
CA GLY A 61 22.26 -12.61 8.37
C GLY A 61 22.36 -11.85 7.03
N MET A 62 22.46 -10.54 7.12
CA MET A 62 22.66 -9.66 5.96
C MET A 62 24.15 -9.69 5.56
N SER A 63 24.53 -10.69 4.80
CA SER A 63 25.90 -10.98 4.39
C SER A 63 25.91 -11.61 3.00
N GLU A 64 27.10 -11.75 2.40
CA GLU A 64 27.28 -12.43 1.11
C GLU A 64 26.74 -13.87 1.11
N LYS A 65 26.71 -14.55 2.28
CA LYS A 65 26.15 -15.90 2.43
C LYS A 65 24.63 -15.89 2.63
N GLY A 66 24.05 -14.73 2.91
CA GLY A 66 22.61 -14.57 3.17
C GLY A 66 21.85 -13.89 2.06
N CYS A 67 22.49 -13.03 1.27
CA CYS A 67 21.89 -12.24 0.21
C CYS A 67 22.23 -12.80 -1.17
N TYR A 68 21.23 -12.96 -2.02
CA TYR A 68 21.37 -13.52 -3.36
C TYR A 68 20.71 -12.63 -4.39
N ILE A 69 21.29 -12.58 -5.59
CA ILE A 69 20.73 -11.91 -6.75
C ILE A 69 20.53 -12.93 -7.88
N ARG A 70 19.49 -12.71 -8.69
CA ARG A 70 19.24 -13.50 -9.90
C ARG A 70 20.04 -12.93 -11.05
N VAL A 71 20.91 -13.76 -11.63
CA VAL A 71 21.68 -13.43 -12.84
C VAL A 71 21.35 -14.47 -13.90
N GLY A 72 20.49 -14.10 -14.85
CA GLY A 72 19.99 -15.04 -15.85
C GLY A 72 19.24 -16.22 -15.21
N SER A 73 19.78 -17.43 -15.38
CA SER A 73 19.22 -18.68 -14.83
C SER A 73 19.80 -19.08 -13.47
N SER A 74 20.86 -18.40 -12.97
CA SER A 74 21.52 -18.72 -11.71
C SER A 74 21.15 -17.77 -10.59
N SER A 75 21.35 -18.21 -9.34
CA SER A 75 21.29 -17.37 -8.14
C SER A 75 22.70 -17.21 -7.61
N GLU A 76 23.21 -15.99 -7.62
CA GLU A 76 24.56 -15.66 -7.21
C GLU A 76 24.58 -14.93 -5.86
N PRO A 77 25.57 -15.16 -4.99
CA PRO A 77 25.74 -14.34 -3.79
C PRO A 77 26.00 -12.87 -4.16
N MET A 78 25.39 -11.96 -3.42
CA MET A 78 25.71 -10.53 -3.54
C MET A 78 27.03 -10.22 -2.86
N ASN A 79 27.83 -9.35 -3.44
CA ASN A 79 29.00 -8.80 -2.76
C ASN A 79 28.56 -7.73 -1.73
N GLN A 80 29.48 -7.38 -0.82
CA GLN A 80 29.20 -6.45 0.27
C GLN A 80 28.72 -5.07 -0.21
N THR A 81 29.29 -4.53 -1.28
CA THR A 81 28.92 -3.23 -1.86
C THR A 81 27.46 -3.24 -2.34
N MET A 82 27.04 -4.31 -3.03
CA MET A 82 25.65 -4.45 -3.49
C MET A 82 24.67 -4.51 -2.31
N ILE A 83 25.04 -5.19 -1.23
CA ILE A 83 24.24 -5.31 -0.01
C ILE A 83 24.08 -3.92 0.63
N GLU A 84 25.18 -3.18 0.77
CA GLU A 84 25.19 -1.83 1.34
C GLU A 84 24.38 -0.84 0.49
N ASP A 85 24.50 -0.89 -0.83
CA ASP A 85 23.72 -0.05 -1.75
C ASP A 85 22.21 -0.31 -1.65
N LEU A 86 21.82 -1.59 -1.57
CA LEU A 86 20.41 -1.95 -1.40
C LEU A 86 19.90 -1.53 -0.02
N PHE A 87 20.70 -1.72 1.01
CA PHE A 87 20.35 -1.30 2.37
C PHE A 87 20.23 0.22 2.49
N ALA A 88 21.15 0.96 1.87
CA ALA A 88 21.09 2.43 1.83
C ALA A 88 19.82 2.94 1.12
N LYS A 89 19.43 2.28 0.04
CA LYS A 89 18.15 2.59 -0.66
C LYS A 89 16.94 2.31 0.23
N ARG A 90 16.95 1.17 0.95
CA ARG A 90 15.91 0.82 1.91
C ARG A 90 15.72 1.88 3.00
N VAL A 91 16.81 2.27 3.66
CA VAL A 91 16.77 3.28 4.73
C VAL A 91 16.26 4.62 4.22
N ARG A 92 16.64 5.03 3.00
CA ARG A 92 16.15 6.29 2.39
C ARG A 92 14.67 6.27 2.10
N ASN A 93 14.11 5.11 1.76
CA ASN A 93 12.73 4.98 1.27
C ASN A 93 11.74 4.48 2.33
N SER A 94 12.22 4.08 3.51
CA SER A 94 11.33 3.65 4.59
C SER A 94 10.87 4.85 5.41
N LEU A 95 9.61 5.26 5.24
CA LEU A 95 9.00 6.33 6.04
C LEU A 95 9.04 6.03 7.54
N GLY A 96 9.01 4.76 7.93
CA GLY A 96 9.11 4.31 9.33
C GLY A 96 10.47 4.60 9.98
N ASN A 97 11.53 4.72 9.18
CA ASN A 97 12.88 5.01 9.69
C ASN A 97 13.23 6.51 9.62
N ILE A 98 12.40 7.33 8.95
CA ILE A 98 12.62 8.76 8.83
C ILE A 98 12.02 9.44 10.07
N LYS A 99 12.85 10.02 10.92
CA LYS A 99 12.39 10.81 12.06
C LYS A 99 11.57 12.02 11.57
N SER A 100 10.36 12.17 12.11
CA SER A 100 9.56 13.37 11.86
C SER A 100 10.26 14.61 12.41
N ARG A 101 10.20 15.73 11.69
CA ARG A 101 10.66 17.03 12.20
C ARG A 101 9.79 17.51 13.36
N ARG A 102 8.50 17.15 13.35
CA ARG A 102 7.56 17.45 14.42
C ARG A 102 7.44 16.26 15.35
N GLN A 103 7.59 16.52 16.64
CA GLN A 103 7.44 15.53 17.72
C GLN A 103 6.24 15.84 18.63
N ASP A 104 5.58 16.97 18.43
CA ASP A 104 4.38 17.45 19.09
C ASP A 104 3.08 16.93 18.43
N LEU A 105 3.08 15.66 18.01
CA LEU A 105 2.00 15.09 17.22
C LEU A 105 0.82 14.66 18.11
N THR A 106 -0.40 14.90 17.64
CA THR A 106 -1.65 14.41 18.22
C THR A 106 -2.35 13.45 17.29
N PHE A 107 -3.15 12.53 17.85
CA PHE A 107 -3.70 11.37 17.12
C PHE A 107 -5.18 11.12 17.43
N GLU A 108 -5.96 12.16 17.66
CA GLU A 108 -7.40 12.02 17.97
C GLU A 108 -8.18 11.37 16.83
N GLN A 109 -7.86 11.72 15.57
CA GLN A 109 -8.51 11.11 14.40
C GLN A 109 -8.16 9.61 14.28
N LEU A 110 -6.94 9.22 14.63
CA LEU A 110 -6.54 7.82 14.66
C LEU A 110 -7.29 7.06 15.76
N LYS A 111 -7.42 7.62 16.94
CA LYS A 111 -8.19 7.03 18.05
C LYS A 111 -9.65 6.83 17.69
N ILE A 112 -10.29 7.87 17.14
CA ILE A 112 -11.69 7.81 16.67
C ILE A 112 -11.86 6.69 15.63
N TYR A 113 -10.95 6.58 14.67
CA TYR A 113 -11.01 5.51 13.66
C TYR A 113 -10.98 4.11 14.26
N TYR A 114 -10.12 3.88 15.27
CA TYR A 114 -10.06 2.58 15.94
C TYR A 114 -11.31 2.32 16.80
N GLU A 115 -11.84 3.34 17.48
CA GLU A 115 -13.08 3.24 18.26
C GLU A 115 -14.30 2.92 17.35
N GLU A 116 -14.40 3.52 16.16
CA GLU A 116 -15.41 3.19 15.15
C GLU A 116 -15.35 1.71 14.71
N LYS A 117 -14.19 1.05 14.86
CA LYS A 117 -13.98 -0.38 14.59
C LYS A 117 -14.15 -1.28 15.83
N GLY A 118 -14.57 -0.72 16.96
CA GLY A 118 -14.70 -1.45 18.22
C GLY A 118 -13.36 -1.77 18.90
N LEU A 119 -12.28 -1.10 18.49
CA LEU A 119 -10.93 -1.27 19.04
C LEU A 119 -10.56 -0.01 19.83
N LYS A 120 -9.81 -0.19 20.93
CA LYS A 120 -9.30 0.93 21.73
C LYS A 120 -7.78 0.95 21.69
N LEU A 121 -7.21 2.08 21.33
CA LEU A 121 -5.77 2.29 21.39
C LEU A 121 -5.34 2.51 22.84
N ASN A 122 -4.31 1.79 23.27
CA ASN A 122 -3.70 1.95 24.58
C ASN A 122 -2.55 2.96 24.55
N GLU A 123 -1.93 3.22 25.70
CA GLU A 123 -0.80 4.16 25.81
C GLU A 123 0.42 3.78 24.95
N LYS A 124 0.57 2.50 24.61
CA LYS A 124 1.66 1.99 23.76
C LYS A 124 1.31 1.95 22.27
N PHE A 125 0.20 2.60 21.86
CA PHE A 125 -0.27 2.53 20.46
C PHE A 125 0.80 2.94 19.46
N ALA A 126 1.61 3.94 19.78
CA ALA A 126 2.63 4.44 18.87
C ALA A 126 3.71 3.38 18.58
N SER A 127 4.12 2.62 19.58
CA SER A 127 5.03 1.48 19.41
C SER A 127 4.34 0.31 18.69
N ASN A 128 3.10 -0.01 19.08
CA ASN A 128 2.35 -1.14 18.50
C ASN A 128 2.03 -0.93 17.01
N LEU A 129 1.86 0.31 16.59
CA LEU A 129 1.58 0.69 15.19
C LEU A 129 2.84 1.12 14.42
N GLU A 130 4.03 0.86 14.97
CA GLU A 130 5.31 1.19 14.34
C GLU A 130 5.44 2.68 13.94
N LEU A 131 4.87 3.58 14.76
CA LEU A 131 4.91 5.03 14.55
C LEU A 131 6.17 5.67 15.13
N LEU A 132 7.08 4.87 15.70
CA LEU A 132 8.34 5.32 16.30
C LEU A 132 9.53 4.77 15.51
N THR A 133 10.59 5.57 15.45
CA THR A 133 11.93 5.09 15.03
C THR A 133 12.54 4.22 16.12
N ASP A 134 13.65 3.52 15.81
CA ASP A 134 14.40 2.70 16.78
C ASP A 134 14.85 3.53 18.00
N ASP A 135 15.11 4.83 17.81
CA ASP A 135 15.49 5.79 18.86
C ASP A 135 14.28 6.32 19.68
N GLY A 136 13.06 5.82 19.40
CA GLY A 136 11.84 6.18 20.13
C GLY A 136 11.22 7.53 19.75
N TYR A 137 11.61 8.14 18.66
CA TYR A 137 10.99 9.37 18.12
C TYR A 137 9.86 9.03 17.15
N TYR A 138 8.84 9.90 17.07
CA TYR A 138 7.84 9.79 16.01
C TYR A 138 8.50 9.83 14.64
N ASN A 139 8.14 8.85 13.80
CA ASN A 139 8.62 8.75 12.44
C ASN A 139 7.71 9.49 11.44
N TYR A 140 8.05 9.46 10.15
CA TYR A 140 7.28 10.17 9.13
C TYR A 140 5.89 9.55 8.90
N VAL A 141 5.69 8.25 9.15
CA VAL A 141 4.36 7.62 9.14
C VAL A 141 3.48 8.21 10.25
N ALA A 142 4.04 8.40 11.45
CA ALA A 142 3.33 9.08 12.54
C ALA A 142 2.90 10.50 12.13
N TYR A 143 3.78 11.25 11.46
CA TYR A 143 3.46 12.57 10.95
C TYR A 143 2.29 12.57 9.96
N LEU A 144 2.24 11.59 9.03
CA LEU A 144 1.14 11.44 8.08
C LEU A 144 -0.18 11.06 8.76
N MET A 145 -0.12 10.30 9.86
CA MET A 145 -1.30 9.88 10.63
C MET A 145 -1.73 10.90 11.70
N ALA A 146 -0.93 11.93 11.97
CA ALA A 146 -1.23 12.96 12.95
C ALA A 146 -2.43 13.82 12.52
N ASP A 147 -3.12 14.40 13.52
CA ASP A 147 -4.30 15.24 13.31
C ASP A 147 -4.03 16.46 12.40
N SER A 148 -2.78 16.92 12.36
CA SER A 148 -2.31 18.00 11.52
C SER A 148 -0.97 17.66 10.89
N ASN A 149 -0.89 17.69 9.57
CA ASN A 149 0.33 17.50 8.78
C ASN A 149 0.36 18.47 7.58
N GLY A 150 1.43 18.45 6.79
CA GLY A 150 1.61 19.33 5.63
C GLY A 150 1.22 18.69 4.29
N VAL A 151 0.59 17.51 4.30
CA VAL A 151 0.22 16.82 3.06
C VAL A 151 -1.11 17.32 2.55
N SER A 152 -1.12 17.80 1.30
CA SER A 152 -2.31 18.21 0.58
C SER A 152 -2.83 17.05 -0.27
N ILE A 153 -4.15 16.80 -0.26
CA ILE A 153 -4.81 15.87 -1.19
C ILE A 153 -5.85 16.65 -1.96
N LYS A 154 -5.71 16.66 -3.29
CA LYS A 154 -6.56 17.48 -4.17
C LYS A 154 -7.56 16.63 -4.91
N VAL A 155 -8.80 17.13 -4.97
CA VAL A 155 -9.88 16.61 -5.80
C VAL A 155 -10.35 17.74 -6.71
N ALA A 156 -10.10 17.61 -7.99
CA ALA A 156 -10.55 18.55 -9.02
C ALA A 156 -11.73 17.99 -9.80
N LYS A 157 -12.66 18.85 -10.23
CA LYS A 157 -13.77 18.48 -11.09
C LYS A 157 -13.82 19.42 -12.29
N TYR A 158 -13.96 18.85 -13.46
CA TYR A 158 -14.03 19.54 -14.75
C TYR A 158 -15.40 19.35 -15.39
N ALA A 159 -15.88 20.36 -16.16
CA ALA A 159 -17.16 20.33 -16.86
C ALA A 159 -17.17 19.32 -18.02
N GLY A 160 -16.03 19.20 -18.70
CA GLY A 160 -15.88 18.40 -19.91
C GLY A 160 -15.01 17.17 -19.73
N THR A 161 -14.44 16.72 -20.83
CA THR A 161 -13.54 15.56 -20.91
C THR A 161 -12.05 15.96 -20.86
N ASN A 162 -11.77 17.27 -20.72
CA ASN A 162 -10.42 17.84 -20.64
C ASN A 162 -10.28 18.74 -19.40
N LYS A 163 -9.07 19.21 -19.12
CA LYS A 163 -8.71 20.02 -17.94
C LYS A 163 -8.91 21.54 -18.14
N VAL A 164 -9.75 21.97 -19.09
CA VAL A 164 -9.94 23.39 -19.43
C VAL A 164 -10.91 24.05 -18.46
N ASP A 165 -12.10 23.48 -18.34
CA ASP A 165 -13.20 24.09 -17.56
C ASP A 165 -13.26 23.49 -16.15
N LEU A 166 -12.47 24.07 -15.25
CA LEU A 166 -12.44 23.66 -13.83
C LEU A 166 -13.69 24.17 -13.12
N ILE A 167 -14.52 23.25 -12.58
CA ILE A 167 -15.72 23.56 -11.79
C ILE A 167 -15.39 23.67 -10.31
N GLU A 168 -14.61 22.70 -9.79
CA GLU A 168 -14.25 22.61 -8.38
C GLU A 168 -12.78 22.20 -8.23
N ASN A 169 -12.13 22.78 -7.23
CA ASN A 169 -10.80 22.37 -6.79
C ASN A 169 -10.79 22.34 -5.27
N ASN A 170 -11.06 21.16 -4.72
CA ASN A 170 -11.17 20.96 -3.29
C ASN A 170 -9.87 20.36 -2.74
N GLU A 171 -9.51 20.79 -1.55
CA GLU A 171 -8.33 20.33 -0.83
C GLU A 171 -8.75 19.66 0.48
N TYR A 172 -8.44 18.38 0.61
CA TYR A 172 -8.85 17.52 1.73
C TYR A 172 -7.69 17.12 2.65
N GLY A 173 -6.50 17.67 2.40
CA GLY A 173 -5.29 17.40 3.17
C GLY A 173 -5.17 18.20 4.46
N TYR A 174 -3.92 18.40 4.87
CA TYR A 174 -3.48 19.08 6.10
C TYR A 174 -4.03 18.47 7.39
N CYS A 175 -4.45 17.22 7.32
CA CYS A 175 -4.96 16.45 8.44
C CYS A 175 -4.52 14.98 8.30
N SER A 176 -4.84 14.15 9.30
CA SER A 176 -4.58 12.72 9.24
C SER A 176 -4.99 12.10 7.90
N LEU A 177 -4.13 11.29 7.29
CA LEU A 177 -4.45 10.60 6.04
C LEU A 177 -5.73 9.76 6.15
N ILE A 178 -6.06 9.24 7.32
CA ILE A 178 -7.33 8.53 7.58
C ILE A 178 -8.52 9.46 7.33
N LYS A 179 -8.48 10.67 7.90
CA LYS A 179 -9.54 11.67 7.72
C LYS A 179 -9.59 12.18 6.28
N ALA A 180 -8.43 12.44 5.69
CA ALA A 180 -8.33 12.85 4.29
C ALA A 180 -8.92 11.81 3.35
N THR A 181 -8.59 10.53 3.53
CA THR A 181 -9.15 9.40 2.76
C THR A 181 -10.67 9.34 2.87
N LYS A 182 -11.22 9.45 4.10
CA LYS A 182 -12.67 9.46 4.32
C LYS A 182 -13.35 10.59 3.55
N ARG A 183 -12.81 11.80 3.61
CA ARG A 183 -13.33 12.98 2.89
C ARG A 183 -13.27 12.84 1.37
N VAL A 184 -12.17 12.29 0.84
CA VAL A 184 -12.04 12.01 -0.60
C VAL A 184 -13.11 10.99 -1.04
N LEU A 185 -13.27 9.90 -0.29
CA LEU A 185 -14.28 8.89 -0.58
C LEU A 185 -15.71 9.46 -0.53
N GLU A 186 -16.03 10.28 0.48
CA GLU A 186 -17.32 10.96 0.60
C GLU A 186 -17.58 11.87 -0.61
N LYS A 187 -16.57 12.66 -1.03
CA LYS A 187 -16.69 13.52 -2.21
C LYS A 187 -16.94 12.71 -3.48
N LEU A 188 -16.18 11.65 -3.70
CA LEU A 188 -16.33 10.81 -4.87
C LEU A 188 -17.65 10.02 -4.86
N GLU A 189 -18.17 9.65 -3.70
CA GLU A 189 -19.49 9.02 -3.58
C GLU A 189 -20.63 9.97 -3.96
N ILE A 190 -20.54 11.24 -3.57
CA ILE A 190 -21.52 12.28 -3.99
C ILE A 190 -21.51 12.46 -5.51
N GLU A 191 -20.35 12.39 -6.13
CA GLU A 191 -20.19 12.52 -7.59
C GLU A 191 -20.59 11.23 -8.36
N ASN A 192 -20.66 10.10 -7.69
CA ASN A 192 -21.03 8.81 -8.27
C ASN A 192 -22.56 8.73 -8.48
N LYS A 193 -23.05 9.52 -9.43
CA LYS A 193 -24.48 9.58 -9.76
C LYS A 193 -25.00 8.23 -10.25
N THR A 194 -26.22 7.92 -9.85
CA THR A 194 -26.92 6.72 -10.32
C THR A 194 -27.76 7.06 -11.55
N ALA A 195 -27.45 6.43 -12.68
CA ALA A 195 -28.32 6.47 -13.84
C ALA A 195 -29.47 5.46 -13.65
N ALA A 196 -30.70 5.91 -13.85
CA ALA A 196 -31.88 5.04 -13.80
C ALA A 196 -32.43 4.83 -15.21
N LEU A 197 -32.45 3.59 -15.67
CA LEU A 197 -33.18 3.17 -16.87
C LEU A 197 -34.55 2.65 -16.44
N ILE A 198 -35.60 3.40 -16.73
CA ILE A 198 -36.96 3.04 -16.40
C ILE A 198 -37.65 2.52 -17.66
N THR A 199 -38.07 1.26 -17.64
CA THR A 199 -38.92 0.64 -18.65
C THR A 199 -40.35 0.53 -18.11
N SER A 200 -41.30 0.13 -18.95
CA SER A 200 -42.70 -0.07 -18.51
C SER A 200 -42.86 -1.12 -17.38
N THR A 201 -41.90 -1.99 -17.21
CA THR A 201 -41.96 -3.12 -16.25
C THR A 201 -40.80 -3.20 -15.26
N THR A 202 -39.71 -2.48 -15.50
CA THR A 202 -38.53 -2.57 -14.65
C THR A 202 -37.81 -1.24 -14.50
N ARG A 203 -37.26 -0.99 -13.31
CA ARG A 203 -36.32 0.11 -13.02
C ARG A 203 -34.95 -0.53 -12.77
N LYS A 204 -33.96 -0.19 -13.61
CA LYS A 204 -32.56 -0.57 -13.38
C LYS A 204 -31.79 0.69 -13.00
N GLU A 205 -31.15 0.62 -11.84
CA GLU A 205 -30.27 1.68 -11.35
C GLU A 205 -28.83 1.20 -11.49
N GLN A 206 -28.00 2.03 -12.09
CA GLN A 206 -26.58 1.73 -12.24
C GLN A 206 -25.77 2.97 -11.87
N PRO A 207 -24.89 2.88 -10.85
CA PRO A 207 -23.96 3.96 -10.55
C PRO A 207 -22.94 4.11 -11.71
N LEU A 208 -22.44 5.33 -11.90
CA LEU A 208 -21.45 5.62 -12.93
C LEU A 208 -20.19 4.79 -12.74
N TRP A 209 -19.78 4.61 -11.50
CA TRP A 209 -18.61 3.82 -11.14
C TRP A 209 -18.95 2.73 -10.12
N ASN A 210 -18.29 1.60 -10.25
CA ASN A 210 -18.42 0.55 -9.23
C ASN A 210 -17.84 1.05 -7.90
N LYS A 211 -18.68 1.08 -6.86
CA LYS A 211 -18.32 1.63 -5.53
C LYS A 211 -17.13 0.92 -4.89
N VAL A 212 -17.04 -0.41 -5.05
CA VAL A 212 -15.93 -1.20 -4.47
C VAL A 212 -14.64 -0.90 -5.20
N ALA A 213 -14.66 -0.88 -6.54
CA ALA A 213 -13.48 -0.57 -7.34
C ALA A 213 -12.98 0.85 -7.08
N LEU A 214 -13.89 1.83 -6.98
CA LEU A 214 -13.55 3.21 -6.68
C LEU A 214 -12.90 3.33 -5.30
N ARG A 215 -13.48 2.70 -4.28
CA ARG A 215 -12.93 2.67 -2.92
C ARG A 215 -11.52 2.08 -2.89
N GLU A 216 -11.32 0.94 -3.53
CA GLU A 216 -10.00 0.29 -3.60
C GLU A 216 -8.98 1.16 -4.34
N ALA A 217 -9.36 1.79 -5.46
CA ALA A 217 -8.47 2.68 -6.21
C ALA A 217 -8.03 3.89 -5.37
N VAL A 218 -8.96 4.52 -4.61
CA VAL A 218 -8.64 5.64 -3.72
C VAL A 218 -7.70 5.21 -2.60
N ILE A 219 -8.01 4.10 -1.92
CA ILE A 219 -7.19 3.59 -0.83
C ILE A 219 -5.79 3.25 -1.35
N ASN A 220 -5.69 2.55 -2.47
CA ASN A 220 -4.41 2.18 -3.07
C ASN A 220 -3.58 3.40 -3.47
N ALA A 221 -4.22 4.42 -4.07
CA ALA A 221 -3.53 5.65 -4.44
C ALA A 221 -2.95 6.38 -3.22
N ILE A 222 -3.65 6.37 -2.07
CA ILE A 222 -3.19 7.04 -0.85
C ILE A 222 -2.15 6.19 -0.11
N VAL A 223 -2.39 4.88 0.03
CA VAL A 223 -1.52 3.99 0.82
C VAL A 223 -0.18 3.72 0.13
N HIS A 224 -0.19 3.60 -1.20
CA HIS A 224 1.00 3.29 -1.98
C HIS A 224 1.69 4.52 -2.58
N ASN A 225 1.25 5.74 -2.23
CA ASN A 225 1.91 6.95 -2.68
C ASN A 225 3.30 7.09 -2.06
N ASP A 226 4.26 7.53 -2.85
CA ASP A 226 5.58 7.92 -2.34
C ASP A 226 5.54 9.35 -1.77
N TYR A 227 5.36 9.45 -0.47
CA TYR A 227 5.33 10.73 0.24
C TYR A 227 6.71 11.37 0.44
N THR A 228 7.80 10.72 0.00
CA THR A 228 9.14 11.32 0.04
C THR A 228 9.35 12.33 -1.08
N THR A 229 8.55 12.26 -2.14
CA THR A 229 8.64 13.14 -3.32
C THR A 229 7.82 14.42 -3.21
N GLU A 230 7.10 14.63 -2.10
CA GLU A 230 6.18 15.76 -1.88
C GLU A 230 5.05 15.87 -2.92
N ASN A 231 4.82 14.82 -3.70
CA ASN A 231 3.74 14.74 -4.67
C ASN A 231 2.58 13.91 -4.11
N PRO A 232 1.54 14.54 -3.55
CA PRO A 232 0.40 13.81 -3.02
C PRO A 232 -0.46 13.23 -4.14
N PRO A 233 -1.33 12.24 -3.84
CA PRO A 233 -2.30 11.73 -4.79
C PRO A 233 -3.24 12.83 -5.27
N VAL A 234 -3.61 12.77 -6.55
CA VAL A 234 -4.56 13.70 -7.19
C VAL A 234 -5.73 12.91 -7.75
N PHE A 235 -6.94 13.40 -7.50
CA PHE A 235 -8.18 12.82 -7.99
C PHE A 235 -8.86 13.83 -8.91
N GLU A 236 -9.12 13.45 -10.16
CA GLU A 236 -9.68 14.32 -11.17
C GLU A 236 -10.96 13.72 -11.76
N ILE A 237 -12.05 14.45 -11.65
CA ILE A 237 -13.39 14.03 -12.08
C ILE A 237 -13.72 14.75 -13.39
N PHE A 238 -13.97 13.99 -14.43
CA PHE A 238 -14.41 14.47 -15.74
C PHE A 238 -15.87 14.04 -15.99
N SER A 239 -16.48 14.52 -17.05
CA SER A 239 -17.84 14.17 -17.43
C SER A 239 -18.01 12.68 -17.81
N ASP A 240 -16.94 12.02 -18.20
CA ASP A 240 -16.92 10.63 -18.73
C ASP A 240 -16.08 9.67 -17.91
N ARG A 241 -15.19 10.14 -17.00
CA ARG A 241 -14.27 9.31 -16.24
C ARG A 241 -13.78 9.95 -14.96
N ILE A 242 -13.11 9.16 -14.13
CA ILE A 242 -12.22 9.63 -13.05
C ILE A 242 -10.79 9.23 -13.39
N GLU A 243 -9.86 10.16 -13.19
CA GLU A 243 -8.42 9.90 -13.21
C GLU A 243 -7.89 9.98 -11.79
N ILE A 244 -7.12 8.95 -11.39
CA ILE A 244 -6.48 8.86 -10.08
C ILE A 244 -4.98 8.71 -10.33
N THR A 245 -4.22 9.70 -9.89
CA THR A 245 -2.78 9.74 -10.07
C THR A 245 -2.08 9.68 -8.71
N SER A 246 -1.14 8.77 -8.55
CA SER A 246 -0.25 8.70 -7.39
C SER A 246 1.17 8.40 -7.85
N THR A 247 2.15 8.92 -7.11
CA THR A 247 3.56 8.57 -7.29
C THR A 247 3.84 7.30 -6.51
N GLY A 248 3.39 6.17 -7.05
CA GLY A 248 3.71 4.85 -6.50
C GLY A 248 5.07 4.36 -6.99
N GLY A 249 5.78 3.61 -6.19
CA GLY A 249 7.00 2.91 -6.57
C GLY A 249 6.74 1.42 -6.79
#